data_8cc84b47c37a6c7f42f19e8bdf84b7a9
#
_entry.id   8cc84b47c37a6c7f42f19e8bdf84b7a9
#
_cell.length_a   1.000
_cell.length_b   1.000
_cell.length_c   1.000
_cell.angle_alpha   90.00
_cell.angle_beta   90.00
_cell.angle_gamma   90.00
#
_symmetry.space_group_name_H-M   'P 1'
#
loop_
_entity.id
_entity.type
_entity.pdbx_description
1 polymer ?
#
loop_
_entity_poly.entity_id
_entity_poly.type
_entity_poly.pdbx_seq_one_letter_code
_entity_poly.pdbx_strand_id
1 'polypeptide(L)'
;TTADVANGGFVVGAGLQGVRPIYVVRYQGFQWYNSPMIVNYASKSKEIWNRPCPIFIRSIAMEGGMGPVAGSSHHSLYQRMPGTKIISPMTPKEYEFAYKSFMKEDDVYYVSEHGRSYDNTEELGDVFHDEPDVVLFPISITRFDAEEARKELEKQGIKASIIHQLWIKPFLFTEIWKRQLNSSKFGGIVLDDDYEQGVASSIAHRMMLESDKKVYTMGL
;
A
#
# COMPACT_ATOMS: atom_id res chain seq x y z
N THR A 1 9.42 -21.13 6.86
CA THR A 1 8.96 -22.51 6.73
C THR A 1 8.44 -22.73 5.32
N THR A 2 8.28 -23.98 4.92
CA THR A 2 7.66 -24.36 3.64
C THR A 2 6.17 -24.66 3.77
N ALA A 3 5.60 -24.47 4.96
CA ALA A 3 4.20 -24.81 5.27
C ALA A 3 3.30 -23.54 5.27
N ASP A 4 3.31 -22.77 4.18
CA ASP A 4 2.63 -21.47 4.10
C ASP A 4 1.13 -21.56 4.38
N VAL A 5 0.45 -22.56 3.83
CA VAL A 5 -0.99 -22.78 4.07
C VAL A 5 -1.27 -23.05 5.55
N ALA A 6 -0.50 -23.94 6.18
CA ALA A 6 -0.66 -24.26 7.60
C ALA A 6 -0.36 -23.05 8.49
N ASN A 7 0.67 -22.25 8.15
CA ASN A 7 1.00 -21.04 8.88
C ASN A 7 -0.11 -19.98 8.81
N GLY A 8 -0.74 -19.80 7.65
CA GLY A 8 -1.91 -18.94 7.52
C GLY A 8 -3.05 -19.36 8.45
N GLY A 9 -3.33 -20.66 8.52
CA GLY A 9 -4.33 -21.23 9.44
C GLY A 9 -3.95 -21.04 10.91
N PHE A 10 -2.69 -21.28 11.27
CA PHE A 10 -2.19 -21.10 12.63
C PHE A 10 -2.32 -19.66 13.12
N VAL A 11 -1.94 -18.69 12.28
CA VAL A 11 -2.03 -17.28 12.60
C VAL A 11 -3.48 -16.83 12.79
N VAL A 12 -4.40 -17.30 11.94
CA VAL A 12 -5.83 -17.03 12.11
C VAL A 12 -6.36 -17.62 13.42
N GLY A 13 -5.98 -18.86 13.73
CA GLY A 13 -6.34 -19.49 15.01
C GLY A 13 -5.86 -18.68 16.22
N ALA A 14 -4.63 -18.20 16.19
CA ALA A 14 -4.07 -17.33 17.24
C ALA A 14 -4.85 -16.01 17.38
N GLY A 15 -5.14 -15.35 16.26
CA GLY A 15 -5.94 -14.12 16.25
C GLY A 15 -7.33 -14.31 16.84
N LEU A 16 -8.02 -15.39 16.48
CA LEU A 16 -9.33 -15.74 17.02
C LEU A 16 -9.32 -16.06 18.53
N GLN A 17 -8.18 -16.42 19.09
CA GLN A 17 -8.00 -16.60 20.54
C GLN A 17 -7.60 -15.32 21.28
N GLY A 18 -7.62 -14.17 20.61
CA GLY A 18 -7.31 -12.87 21.21
C GLY A 18 -5.82 -12.54 21.25
N VAL A 19 -4.97 -13.35 20.63
CA VAL A 19 -3.57 -13.01 20.42
C VAL A 19 -3.48 -11.99 19.25
N ARG A 20 -2.48 -11.11 19.30
CA ARG A 20 -2.18 -10.18 18.20
C ARG A 20 -0.91 -10.65 17.46
N PRO A 21 -0.99 -11.66 16.60
CA PRO A 21 0.18 -12.23 15.95
C PRO A 21 0.76 -11.26 14.93
N ILE A 22 2.10 -11.24 14.87
CA ILE A 22 2.85 -10.62 13.77
C ILE A 22 3.30 -11.74 12.86
N TYR A 23 2.79 -11.75 11.64
CA TYR A 23 3.07 -12.78 10.65
C TYR A 23 3.98 -12.24 9.56
N VAL A 24 5.18 -12.78 9.44
CA VAL A 24 6.16 -12.36 8.45
C VAL A 24 6.11 -13.28 7.24
N VAL A 25 5.79 -12.72 6.09
CA VAL A 25 5.85 -13.37 4.78
C VAL A 25 7.02 -12.77 4.01
N ARG A 26 8.09 -13.52 3.90
CA ARG A 26 9.37 -13.03 3.40
C ARG A 26 9.31 -12.45 1.99
N TYR A 27 8.43 -12.99 1.13
CA TYR A 27 8.19 -12.48 -0.21
C TYR A 27 6.70 -12.42 -0.49
N GLN A 28 6.22 -11.32 -1.03
CA GLN A 28 4.78 -11.08 -1.22
C GLN A 28 4.11 -12.14 -2.11
N GLY A 29 4.81 -12.68 -3.09
CA GLY A 29 4.29 -13.73 -3.96
C GLY A 29 3.83 -15.00 -3.22
N PHE A 30 4.37 -15.28 -2.03
CA PHE A 30 3.91 -16.42 -1.22
C PHE A 30 2.58 -16.18 -0.51
N GLN A 31 2.01 -14.97 -0.56
CA GLN A 31 0.67 -14.69 -0.06
C GLN A 31 -0.40 -15.54 -0.76
N TRP A 32 -0.19 -15.94 -1.99
CA TRP A 32 -1.11 -16.81 -2.71
C TRP A 32 -1.34 -18.15 -2.03
N TYR A 33 -0.40 -18.63 -1.22
CA TYR A 33 -0.50 -19.87 -0.48
C TYR A 33 -1.15 -19.73 0.90
N ASN A 34 -0.91 -18.63 1.62
CA ASN A 34 -1.41 -18.46 2.99
C ASN A 34 -2.64 -17.56 3.09
N SER A 35 -2.89 -16.72 2.09
CA SER A 35 -4.02 -15.79 2.07
C SER A 35 -5.40 -16.45 2.17
N PRO A 36 -5.70 -17.67 1.64
CA PRO A 36 -7.04 -18.23 1.71
C PRO A 36 -7.62 -18.28 3.12
N MET A 37 -6.81 -18.62 4.12
CA MET A 37 -7.26 -18.63 5.52
C MET A 37 -7.52 -17.22 6.05
N ILE A 38 -6.65 -16.28 5.72
CA ILE A 38 -6.78 -14.89 6.17
C ILE A 38 -7.98 -14.21 5.50
N VAL A 39 -8.12 -14.33 4.18
CA VAL A 39 -9.22 -13.67 3.43
C VAL A 39 -10.59 -14.31 3.67
N ASN A 40 -10.63 -15.61 3.95
CA ASN A 40 -11.91 -16.30 4.18
C ASN A 40 -12.38 -16.23 5.64
N TYR A 41 -11.47 -16.13 6.59
CA TYR A 41 -11.82 -16.15 8.01
C TYR A 41 -11.46 -14.84 8.70
N ALA A 42 -10.18 -14.49 8.84
CA ALA A 42 -9.76 -13.36 9.64
C ALA A 42 -10.38 -12.02 9.19
N SER A 43 -10.34 -11.73 7.89
CA SER A 43 -10.85 -10.47 7.33
C SER A 43 -12.38 -10.29 7.45
N LYS A 44 -13.11 -11.38 7.68
CA LYS A 44 -14.57 -11.39 7.74
C LYS A 44 -15.10 -11.68 9.14
N SER A 45 -14.29 -12.18 10.05
CA SER A 45 -14.74 -12.70 11.33
C SER A 45 -15.40 -11.65 12.21
N LYS A 46 -14.91 -10.43 12.20
CA LYS A 46 -15.50 -9.30 12.93
C LYS A 46 -16.88 -8.94 12.39
N GLU A 47 -17.04 -8.90 11.08
CA GLU A 47 -18.28 -8.52 10.41
C GLU A 47 -19.35 -9.62 10.49
N ILE A 48 -18.97 -10.87 10.22
CA ILE A 48 -19.92 -11.99 10.16
C ILE A 48 -20.26 -12.55 11.55
N TRP A 49 -19.28 -12.66 12.44
CA TRP A 49 -19.44 -13.32 13.73
C TRP A 49 -19.23 -12.42 14.93
N ASN A 50 -19.05 -11.10 14.71
CA ASN A 50 -18.70 -10.13 15.76
C ASN A 50 -17.50 -10.60 16.60
N ARG A 51 -16.53 -11.26 15.95
CA ARG A 51 -15.35 -11.81 16.59
C ARG A 51 -14.09 -11.24 15.95
N PRO A 52 -13.38 -10.32 16.61
CA PRO A 52 -12.14 -9.76 16.11
C PRO A 52 -11.08 -10.84 15.86
N CYS A 53 -10.31 -10.65 14.80
CA CYS A 53 -9.17 -11.52 14.47
C CYS A 53 -8.00 -10.64 13.99
N PRO A 54 -7.40 -9.83 14.90
CA PRO A 54 -6.31 -8.92 14.52
C PRO A 54 -5.07 -9.73 14.14
N ILE A 55 -4.53 -9.43 12.97
CA ILE A 55 -3.29 -10.02 12.47
C ILE A 55 -2.48 -8.93 11.80
N PHE A 56 -1.20 -8.80 12.15
CA PHE A 56 -0.26 -7.91 11.46
C PHE A 56 0.58 -8.73 10.49
N ILE A 57 0.31 -8.58 9.19
CA ILE A 57 1.01 -9.33 8.15
C ILE A 57 2.10 -8.44 7.58
N ARG A 58 3.36 -8.76 7.86
CA ARG A 58 4.51 -8.16 7.22
C ARG A 58 4.82 -8.91 5.93
N SER A 59 4.59 -8.29 4.80
CA SER A 59 4.77 -8.92 3.50
C SER A 59 5.76 -8.10 2.67
N ILE A 60 6.85 -8.74 2.24
CA ILE A 60 8.03 -8.04 1.72
C ILE A 60 8.13 -8.23 0.21
N ALA A 61 8.12 -7.13 -0.55
CA ALA A 61 8.47 -7.10 -1.96
C ALA A 61 9.98 -6.90 -2.14
N MET A 62 10.52 -7.41 -3.22
CA MET A 62 11.95 -7.40 -3.55
C MET A 62 12.17 -7.35 -5.07
N GLU A 63 11.33 -6.64 -5.83
CA GLU A 63 11.52 -6.57 -7.28
C GLU A 63 12.91 -5.97 -7.60
N GLY A 64 13.47 -6.42 -8.72
CA GLY A 64 14.86 -6.12 -9.07
C GLY A 64 15.91 -6.94 -8.31
N GLY A 65 15.57 -7.53 -7.14
CA GLY A 65 16.47 -8.36 -6.35
C GLY A 65 16.14 -9.84 -6.37
N MET A 66 14.89 -10.18 -6.69
CA MET A 66 14.40 -11.57 -6.76
C MET A 66 13.61 -11.76 -8.05
N GLY A 67 13.42 -13.02 -8.46
CA GLY A 67 12.64 -13.32 -9.66
C GLY A 67 11.17 -12.91 -9.53
N PRO A 68 10.46 -12.76 -10.66
CA PRO A 68 9.14 -12.13 -10.71
C PRO A 68 8.05 -12.86 -9.91
N VAL A 69 8.21 -14.14 -9.66
CA VAL A 69 7.25 -14.94 -8.87
C VAL A 69 7.23 -14.53 -7.40
N ALA A 70 8.37 -14.13 -6.86
CA ALA A 70 8.51 -13.83 -5.43
C ALA A 70 8.71 -12.34 -5.14
N GLY A 71 9.25 -11.60 -6.12
CA GLY A 71 9.75 -10.25 -5.91
C GLY A 71 8.71 -9.15 -6.02
N SER A 72 7.65 -9.33 -6.81
CA SER A 72 6.65 -8.29 -7.03
C SER A 72 5.80 -8.00 -5.78
N SER A 73 5.24 -6.82 -5.69
CA SER A 73 4.19 -6.49 -4.76
C SER A 73 2.87 -7.19 -5.13
N HIS A 74 2.08 -7.54 -4.12
CA HIS A 74 0.79 -8.20 -4.27
C HIS A 74 -0.25 -7.67 -3.28
N HIS A 75 -0.17 -6.41 -2.90
CA HIS A 75 -1.10 -5.83 -1.94
C HIS A 75 -2.53 -5.71 -2.50
N SER A 76 -2.72 -5.71 -3.81
CA SER A 76 -4.03 -5.76 -4.47
C SER A 76 -4.85 -6.99 -4.09
N LEU A 77 -4.20 -8.10 -3.70
CA LEU A 77 -4.88 -9.31 -3.25
C LEU A 77 -5.85 -9.08 -2.08
N TYR A 78 -5.49 -8.16 -1.17
CA TYR A 78 -6.27 -7.87 0.03
C TYR A 78 -7.21 -6.66 -0.13
N GLN A 79 -7.13 -5.94 -1.21
CA GLN A 79 -7.88 -4.69 -1.42
C GLN A 79 -9.40 -4.88 -1.29
N ARG A 80 -9.93 -5.95 -1.86
CA ARG A 80 -11.36 -6.27 -1.90
C ARG A 80 -11.89 -6.92 -0.61
N MET A 81 -11.06 -7.26 0.35
CA MET A 81 -11.48 -7.93 1.58
C MET A 81 -11.99 -6.93 2.62
N PRO A 82 -13.18 -7.11 3.24
CA PRO A 82 -13.78 -6.10 4.11
C PRO A 82 -12.89 -5.76 5.32
N GLY A 83 -12.67 -6.61 6.24
CA GLY A 83 -11.94 -6.34 7.49
C GLY A 83 -10.41 -6.28 7.38
N THR A 84 -9.87 -5.89 6.23
CA THR A 84 -8.43 -5.74 6.01
C THR A 84 -8.06 -4.29 5.73
N LYS A 85 -7.07 -3.78 6.44
CA LYS A 85 -6.38 -2.52 6.16
C LYS A 85 -5.08 -2.81 5.43
N ILE A 86 -4.69 -1.93 4.51
CA ILE A 86 -3.46 -2.04 3.74
C ILE A 86 -2.66 -0.75 3.91
N ILE A 87 -1.43 -0.90 4.36
CA ILE A 87 -0.49 0.19 4.57
C ILE A 87 0.85 -0.18 3.93
N SER A 88 1.49 0.79 3.29
CA SER A 88 2.79 0.59 2.63
C SER A 88 3.84 1.55 3.18
N PRO A 89 4.42 1.26 4.35
CA PRO A 89 5.42 2.11 4.97
C PRO A 89 6.77 2.00 4.25
N MET A 90 7.41 3.15 4.02
CA MET A 90 8.72 3.25 3.37
C MET A 90 9.73 4.02 4.23
N THR A 91 9.29 4.59 5.37
CA THR A 91 10.11 5.42 6.25
C THR A 91 10.03 4.94 7.71
N PRO A 92 11.03 5.25 8.56
CA PRO A 92 11.06 4.80 9.96
C PRO A 92 9.81 5.15 10.77
N LYS A 93 9.32 6.40 10.66
CA LYS A 93 8.11 6.82 11.39
C LYS A 93 6.84 6.15 10.88
N GLU A 94 6.77 5.83 9.59
CA GLU A 94 5.63 5.13 9.01
C GLU A 94 5.57 3.68 9.50
N TYR A 95 6.72 3.00 9.63
CA TYR A 95 6.79 1.68 10.26
C TYR A 95 6.33 1.73 11.73
N GLU A 96 6.85 2.67 12.51
CA GLU A 96 6.43 2.87 13.89
C GLU A 96 4.93 3.15 13.99
N PHE A 97 4.40 3.99 13.10
CA PHE A 97 2.98 4.33 13.02
C PHE A 97 2.12 3.09 12.71
N ALA A 98 2.55 2.24 11.76
CA ALA A 98 1.83 1.02 11.40
C ALA A 98 1.66 0.08 12.61
N TYR A 99 2.72 -0.15 13.37
CA TYR A 99 2.67 -0.96 14.59
C TYR A 99 1.78 -0.33 15.68
N LYS A 100 1.93 0.96 15.94
CA LYS A 100 1.12 1.68 16.94
C LYS A 100 -0.37 1.66 16.59
N SER A 101 -0.71 1.77 15.31
CA SER A 101 -2.09 1.72 14.82
C SER A 101 -2.68 0.33 15.00
N PHE A 102 -1.96 -0.71 14.60
CA PHE A 102 -2.39 -2.09 14.78
C PHE A 102 -2.66 -2.45 16.24
N MET A 103 -1.82 -1.98 17.16
CA MET A 103 -2.01 -2.28 18.60
C MET A 103 -3.29 -1.67 19.19
N LYS A 104 -3.91 -0.71 18.52
CA LYS A 104 -5.14 -0.02 18.97
C LYS A 104 -6.41 -0.51 18.27
N GLU A 105 -6.27 -1.31 17.23
CA GLU A 105 -7.37 -1.70 16.34
C GLU A 105 -7.48 -3.22 16.22
N ASP A 106 -8.67 -3.69 15.87
CA ASP A 106 -9.00 -5.13 15.83
C ASP A 106 -9.17 -5.65 14.38
N ASP A 107 -8.54 -4.99 13.43
CA ASP A 107 -8.59 -5.36 12.02
C ASP A 107 -7.34 -6.15 11.59
N VAL A 108 -7.43 -6.83 10.46
CA VAL A 108 -6.26 -7.41 9.79
C VAL A 108 -5.47 -6.28 9.13
N TYR A 109 -4.20 -6.17 9.42
CA TYR A 109 -3.27 -5.24 8.78
C TYR A 109 -2.40 -5.99 7.78
N TYR A 110 -2.54 -5.66 6.52
CA TYR A 110 -1.58 -6.05 5.49
C TYR A 110 -0.58 -4.91 5.31
N VAL A 111 0.65 -5.17 5.71
CA VAL A 111 1.75 -4.22 5.63
C VAL A 111 2.59 -4.59 4.43
N SER A 112 2.42 -3.84 3.35
CA SER A 112 3.17 -4.01 2.10
C SER A 112 4.52 -3.34 2.24
N GLU A 113 5.51 -4.12 2.61
CA GLU A 113 6.88 -3.66 2.79
C GLU A 113 7.70 -3.90 1.51
N HIS A 114 8.78 -3.15 1.35
CA HIS A 114 9.74 -3.36 0.28
C HIS A 114 11.16 -3.41 0.84
N GLY A 115 11.97 -4.37 0.39
CA GLY A 115 13.33 -4.59 0.91
C GLY A 115 14.23 -3.37 0.82
N ARG A 116 14.14 -2.57 -0.26
CA ARG A 116 14.91 -1.32 -0.42
C ARG A 116 14.55 -0.24 0.61
N SER A 117 13.38 -0.31 1.26
CA SER A 117 13.00 0.67 2.28
C SER A 117 13.74 0.49 3.61
N TYR A 118 14.36 -0.68 3.83
CA TYR A 118 15.01 -0.98 5.11
C TYR A 118 16.31 -0.21 5.34
N ASP A 119 16.94 0.23 4.26
CA ASP A 119 18.15 1.07 4.33
C ASP A 119 17.80 2.57 4.38
N ASN A 120 16.53 2.92 4.24
CA ASN A 120 16.09 4.30 4.30
C ASN A 120 16.00 4.80 5.75
N THR A 121 16.67 5.90 6.04
CA THR A 121 16.66 6.58 7.35
C THR A 121 15.94 7.92 7.31
N GLU A 122 15.49 8.35 6.14
CA GLU A 122 14.87 9.66 5.93
C GLU A 122 13.33 9.52 5.82
N GLU A 123 12.64 10.58 6.19
CA GLU A 123 11.18 10.68 6.02
C GLU A 123 10.85 11.28 4.66
N LEU A 124 9.74 10.82 4.06
CA LEU A 124 9.21 11.37 2.83
C LEU A 124 8.04 12.31 3.14
N GLY A 125 8.09 13.51 2.59
CA GLY A 125 7.03 14.51 2.73
C GLY A 125 6.38 14.84 1.39
N ASP A 126 5.07 15.13 1.42
CA ASP A 126 4.37 15.61 0.21
C ASP A 126 5.00 16.90 -0.31
N VAL A 127 5.08 17.02 -1.63
CA VAL A 127 5.58 18.22 -2.32
C VAL A 127 4.45 18.83 -3.13
N PHE A 128 4.12 20.08 -2.83
CA PHE A 128 3.05 20.82 -3.48
C PHE A 128 3.58 22.00 -4.29
N HIS A 129 3.00 22.18 -5.48
CA HIS A 129 3.13 23.39 -6.29
C HIS A 129 1.76 24.05 -6.44
N ASP A 130 1.70 25.38 -6.53
CA ASP A 130 0.43 26.10 -6.66
C ASP A 130 -0.36 25.70 -7.92
N GLU A 131 0.34 25.54 -9.04
CA GLU A 131 -0.21 25.10 -10.32
C GLU A 131 0.73 24.07 -10.92
N PRO A 132 0.65 22.78 -10.49
CA PRO A 132 1.53 21.76 -11.02
C PRO A 132 1.14 21.38 -12.47
N ASP A 133 2.12 21.00 -13.26
CA ASP A 133 1.82 20.38 -14.55
C ASP A 133 1.19 18.99 -14.36
N VAL A 134 1.68 18.22 -13.37
CA VAL A 134 1.21 16.88 -13.06
C VAL A 134 1.30 16.62 -11.55
N VAL A 135 0.42 15.74 -11.04
CA VAL A 135 0.49 15.25 -9.65
C VAL A 135 0.81 13.77 -9.65
N LEU A 136 1.88 13.38 -8.96
CA LEU A 136 2.29 11.99 -8.79
C LEU A 136 1.74 11.46 -7.46
N PHE A 137 1.12 10.28 -7.50
CA PHE A 137 0.59 9.56 -6.36
C PHE A 137 1.29 8.21 -6.23
N PRO A 138 2.55 8.18 -5.79
CA PRO A 138 3.33 6.97 -5.70
C PRO A 138 2.97 6.13 -4.47
N ILE A 139 2.98 4.81 -4.66
CA ILE A 139 2.73 3.78 -3.65
C ILE A 139 4.01 2.95 -3.49
N SER A 140 4.28 2.46 -2.29
CA SER A 140 5.39 1.54 -2.03
C SER A 140 6.75 2.10 -2.50
N ILE A 141 7.57 1.28 -3.13
CA ILE A 141 8.92 1.66 -3.57
C ILE A 141 8.94 2.74 -4.63
N THR A 142 7.87 2.87 -5.42
CA THR A 142 7.76 3.95 -6.44
C THR A 142 7.80 5.35 -5.82
N ARG A 143 7.65 5.46 -4.49
CA ARG A 143 7.78 6.73 -3.77
C ARG A 143 9.17 7.32 -3.87
N PHE A 144 10.22 6.48 -3.86
CA PHE A 144 11.60 6.93 -4.06
C PHE A 144 11.85 7.27 -5.52
N ASP A 145 11.37 6.45 -6.44
CA ASP A 145 11.54 6.68 -7.88
C ASP A 145 10.80 7.97 -8.31
N ALA A 146 9.65 8.29 -7.71
CA ALA A 146 8.93 9.53 -7.96
C ALA A 146 9.69 10.78 -7.50
N GLU A 147 10.43 10.70 -6.36
CA GLU A 147 11.30 11.79 -5.91
C GLU A 147 12.45 12.05 -6.89
N GLU A 148 13.02 11.02 -7.47
CA GLU A 148 14.05 11.15 -8.49
C GLU A 148 13.47 11.71 -9.78
N ALA A 149 12.33 11.16 -10.23
CA ALA A 149 11.65 11.64 -11.43
C ALA A 149 11.25 13.11 -11.32
N ARG A 150 10.75 13.56 -10.15
CA ARG A 150 10.43 14.95 -9.91
C ARG A 150 11.62 15.88 -10.16
N LYS A 151 12.78 15.53 -9.64
CA LYS A 151 14.01 16.33 -9.82
C LYS A 151 14.42 16.42 -11.30
N GLU A 152 14.23 15.34 -12.07
CA GLU A 152 14.51 15.36 -13.50
C GLU A 152 13.48 16.17 -14.29
N LEU A 153 12.21 16.10 -13.93
CA LEU A 153 11.14 16.90 -14.52
C LEU A 153 11.35 18.41 -14.27
N GLU A 154 11.73 18.77 -13.05
CA GLU A 154 12.05 20.18 -12.70
C GLU A 154 13.18 20.78 -13.54
N LYS A 155 14.23 19.98 -13.87
CA LYS A 155 15.30 20.42 -14.78
C LYS A 155 14.79 20.74 -16.19
N GLN A 156 13.66 20.13 -16.57
CA GLN A 156 12.99 20.37 -17.85
C GLN A 156 11.91 21.46 -17.78
N GLY A 157 11.76 22.11 -16.63
CA GLY A 157 10.75 23.14 -16.39
C GLY A 157 9.33 22.61 -16.14
N ILE A 158 9.20 21.31 -15.85
CA ILE A 158 7.92 20.66 -15.55
C ILE A 158 7.73 20.61 -14.04
N LYS A 159 6.65 21.19 -13.53
CA LYS A 159 6.30 21.19 -12.11
C LYS A 159 5.52 19.93 -11.75
N ALA A 160 6.14 19.02 -11.04
CA ALA A 160 5.51 17.81 -10.56
C ALA A 160 5.28 17.87 -9.04
N SER A 161 4.03 17.89 -8.59
CA SER A 161 3.70 17.68 -7.18
C SER A 161 3.75 16.19 -6.86
N ILE A 162 4.14 15.84 -5.63
CA ILE A 162 4.13 14.46 -5.15
C ILE A 162 3.26 14.38 -3.91
N ILE A 163 2.41 13.36 -3.87
CA ILE A 163 1.56 13.03 -2.73
C ILE A 163 1.78 11.55 -2.40
N HIS A 164 2.58 11.29 -1.37
CA HIS A 164 2.98 9.94 -0.98
C HIS A 164 1.84 9.13 -0.39
N GLN A 165 1.54 7.97 -0.97
CA GLN A 165 0.47 7.10 -0.50
C GLN A 165 0.98 6.12 0.55
N LEU A 166 0.74 6.41 1.83
CA LEU A 166 1.01 5.49 2.93
C LEU A 166 -0.15 4.49 3.09
N TRP A 167 -1.38 4.99 3.14
CA TRP A 167 -2.59 4.19 3.25
C TRP A 167 -3.14 3.82 1.87
N ILE A 168 -3.14 2.53 1.57
CA ILE A 168 -3.77 1.97 0.37
C ILE A 168 -5.25 1.68 0.65
N LYS A 169 -5.52 1.13 1.85
CA LYS A 169 -6.88 0.87 2.30
C LYS A 169 -7.00 1.11 3.81
N PRO A 170 -7.92 1.98 4.26
CA PRO A 170 -8.80 2.80 3.43
C PRO A 170 -8.01 3.83 2.62
N PHE A 171 -8.39 4.03 1.36
CA PHE A 171 -7.86 5.14 0.57
C PHE A 171 -8.57 6.43 0.98
N LEU A 172 -7.81 7.41 1.39
CA LEU A 172 -8.30 8.72 1.84
C LEU A 172 -7.90 9.79 0.83
N PHE A 173 -8.86 10.26 0.06
CA PHE A 173 -8.64 11.38 -0.86
C PHE A 173 -9.02 12.69 -0.18
N THR A 174 -8.03 13.34 0.44
CA THR A 174 -8.24 14.56 1.23
C THR A 174 -8.56 15.76 0.36
N GLU A 175 -9.21 16.80 0.94
CA GLU A 175 -9.52 18.03 0.22
C GLU A 175 -8.27 18.78 -0.27
N ILE A 176 -7.12 18.62 0.41
CA ILE A 176 -5.85 19.18 -0.03
C ILE A 176 -5.37 18.47 -1.30
N TRP A 177 -5.41 17.15 -1.33
CA TRP A 177 -5.02 16.35 -2.48
C TRP A 177 -5.93 16.57 -3.68
N LYS A 178 -7.24 16.69 -3.43
CA LYS A 178 -8.23 16.99 -4.46
C LYS A 178 -8.00 18.37 -5.08
N ARG A 179 -7.74 19.39 -4.26
CA ARG A 179 -7.39 20.74 -4.76
C ARG A 179 -6.12 20.70 -5.59
N GLN A 180 -5.08 19.98 -5.11
CA GLN A 180 -3.81 19.85 -5.82
C GLN A 180 -4.00 19.16 -7.18
N LEU A 181 -4.80 18.10 -7.24
CA LEU A 181 -5.13 17.42 -8.49
C LEU A 181 -5.92 18.35 -9.43
N ASN A 182 -6.93 19.05 -8.92
CA ASN A 182 -7.77 19.94 -9.74
C ASN A 182 -7.01 21.16 -10.29
N SER A 183 -6.01 21.66 -9.58
CA SER A 183 -5.15 22.75 -10.07
C SER A 183 -4.12 22.31 -11.11
N SER A 184 -3.90 21.01 -11.27
CA SER A 184 -2.90 20.48 -12.21
C SER A 184 -3.30 20.72 -13.67
N LYS A 185 -2.30 20.89 -14.53
CA LYS A 185 -2.51 21.07 -15.97
C LYS A 185 -2.94 19.79 -16.68
N PHE A 186 -2.26 18.67 -16.40
CA PHE A 186 -2.44 17.41 -17.09
C PHE A 186 -3.09 16.30 -16.25
N GLY A 187 -3.47 16.60 -14.99
CA GLY A 187 -4.06 15.61 -14.08
C GLY A 187 -3.02 14.91 -13.22
N GLY A 188 -3.26 13.63 -12.95
CA GLY A 188 -2.42 12.85 -12.04
C GLY A 188 -1.98 11.50 -12.60
N ILE A 189 -0.99 10.89 -11.93
CA ILE A 189 -0.50 9.55 -12.22
C ILE A 189 -0.39 8.80 -10.90
N VAL A 190 -1.06 7.66 -10.77
CA VAL A 190 -0.84 6.70 -9.68
C VAL A 190 0.26 5.74 -10.10
N LEU A 191 1.31 5.67 -9.29
CA LEU A 191 2.50 4.83 -9.53
C LEU A 191 2.49 3.69 -8.50
N ASP A 192 2.62 2.46 -8.95
CA ASP A 192 2.60 1.29 -8.07
C ASP A 192 3.62 0.25 -8.54
N ASP A 193 4.18 -0.51 -7.61
CA ASP A 193 5.02 -1.68 -7.89
C ASP A 193 4.24 -3.01 -7.87
N ASP A 194 2.92 -2.95 -7.78
CA ASP A 194 1.98 -4.04 -8.05
C ASP A 194 1.47 -3.96 -9.50
N TYR A 195 0.68 -4.91 -9.93
CA TYR A 195 0.07 -4.91 -11.26
C TYR A 195 -0.85 -3.70 -11.46
N GLU A 196 -0.74 -3.07 -12.63
CA GLU A 196 -1.52 -1.87 -12.96
C GLU A 196 -3.04 -2.06 -12.79
N GLN A 197 -3.56 -3.25 -13.10
CA GLN A 197 -4.97 -3.61 -12.99
C GLN A 197 -5.45 -3.80 -11.53
N GLY A 198 -4.62 -3.54 -10.54
CA GLY A 198 -4.91 -3.70 -9.12
C GLY A 198 -5.34 -2.42 -8.41
N VAL A 199 -4.63 -2.14 -7.34
CA VAL A 199 -4.86 -0.96 -6.47
C VAL A 199 -4.75 0.35 -7.23
N ALA A 200 -3.73 0.50 -8.08
CA ALA A 200 -3.50 1.74 -8.82
C ALA A 200 -4.74 2.14 -9.65
N SER A 201 -5.32 1.21 -10.41
CA SER A 201 -6.53 1.46 -11.21
C SER A 201 -7.74 1.83 -10.33
N SER A 202 -7.89 1.19 -9.18
CA SER A 202 -8.98 1.46 -8.24
C SER A 202 -8.87 2.86 -7.62
N ILE A 203 -7.66 3.25 -7.22
CA ILE A 203 -7.37 4.57 -6.67
C ILE A 203 -7.58 5.65 -7.74
N ALA A 204 -7.02 5.46 -8.94
CA ALA A 204 -7.19 6.38 -10.06
C ALA A 204 -8.67 6.60 -10.41
N HIS A 205 -9.45 5.51 -10.49
CA HIS A 205 -10.88 5.60 -10.73
C HIS A 205 -11.59 6.43 -9.67
N ARG A 206 -11.29 6.20 -8.39
CA ARG A 206 -11.90 6.96 -7.30
C ARG A 206 -11.53 8.44 -7.35
N MET A 207 -10.27 8.76 -7.65
CA MET A 207 -9.84 10.14 -7.82
C MET A 207 -10.58 10.82 -8.97
N MET A 208 -10.77 10.15 -10.10
CA MET A 208 -11.53 10.67 -11.23
C MET A 208 -13.01 10.91 -10.94
N LEU A 209 -13.63 10.11 -10.06
CA LEU A 209 -15.01 10.33 -9.62
C LEU A 209 -15.18 11.56 -8.71
N GLU A 210 -14.10 11.95 -8.01
CA GLU A 210 -14.11 13.02 -7.03
C GLU A 210 -13.40 14.31 -7.51
N SER A 211 -12.89 14.30 -8.74
CA SER A 211 -12.18 15.44 -9.36
C SER A 211 -12.58 15.61 -10.83
N ASP A 212 -12.24 16.75 -11.41
CA ASP A 212 -12.48 17.04 -12.83
C ASP A 212 -11.26 16.69 -13.72
N LYS A 213 -10.35 15.87 -13.23
CA LYS A 213 -9.08 15.57 -13.89
C LYS A 213 -8.96 14.09 -14.27
N LYS A 214 -8.24 13.85 -15.35
CA LYS A 214 -7.79 12.50 -15.70
C LYS A 214 -6.69 12.05 -14.75
N VAL A 215 -6.75 10.79 -14.36
CA VAL A 215 -5.71 10.13 -13.56
C VAL A 215 -5.29 8.87 -14.30
N TYR A 216 -4.02 8.80 -14.62
CA TYR A 216 -3.41 7.65 -15.28
C TYR A 216 -2.82 6.70 -14.24
N THR A 217 -2.53 5.50 -14.68
CA THR A 217 -1.87 4.48 -13.85
C THR A 217 -0.57 4.05 -14.50
N MET A 218 0.39 3.68 -13.69
CA MET A 218 1.64 3.06 -14.11
C MET A 218 1.98 1.97 -13.09
N GLY A 219 2.07 0.74 -13.53
CA GLY A 219 2.38 -0.43 -12.72
C GLY A 219 3.14 -1.47 -13.53
N LEU A 220 3.26 -2.70 -12.99
CA LEU A 220 3.87 -3.85 -13.70
C LEU A 220 2.96 -4.40 -14.77
#